data_53e69be0111c0a40e52bc68937c75f3f
#
_entry.id   53e69be0111c0a40e52bc68937c75f3f
#
_cell.length_a   1.000
_cell.length_b   1.000
_cell.length_c   1.000
_cell.angle_alpha   90.00
_cell.angle_beta   90.00
_cell.angle_gamma   90.00
#
_symmetry.space_group_name_H-M   'P 1'
#
loop_
_entity.id
_entity.type
_entity.pdbx_description
1 polymer ?
#
loop_
_entity_poly.entity_id
_entity_poly.type
_entity_poly.pdbx_seq_one_letter_code
_entity_poly.pdbx_strand_id
1 'polypeptide(L)'
;MEEGQITIGDQTFLLPSPFLVLATQNPIEQEGTYSLPEAQVDRFMLKVLIDYPDKTQELEILKKNSFQKPEPIKAVINCEQLALMGELIDQIYVDEKLKEYIVDLVFSTRQPEKYGMDVGQYIEFGASPRATIFLAKAARVNAFLSNRAYITPQDIKIVGPDVLRHRIILSFEAEAEDIVSDDIIQTMFDSVEVP
;
A
#
# COMPACT_ATOMS: atom_id res chain seq x y z
N MET A 1 -6.06 -6.14 -15.79
CA MET A 1 -6.74 -5.38 -14.71
C MET A 1 -6.23 -3.94 -14.64
N GLU A 2 -4.93 -3.70 -14.52
CA GLU A 2 -4.31 -2.35 -14.53
C GLU A 2 -4.65 -1.57 -15.82
N GLU A 3 -4.92 -2.26 -16.91
CA GLU A 3 -5.26 -1.72 -18.22
C GLU A 3 -6.77 -1.44 -18.39
N GLY A 4 -7.59 -1.59 -17.34
CA GLY A 4 -9.03 -1.35 -17.40
C GLY A 4 -9.79 -2.31 -18.31
N GLN A 5 -9.20 -3.46 -18.65
CA GLN A 5 -9.80 -4.46 -19.51
C GLN A 5 -9.44 -5.90 -19.09
N ILE A 6 -10.28 -6.84 -19.47
CA ILE A 6 -10.04 -8.28 -19.32
C ILE A 6 -10.23 -8.97 -20.67
N THR A 7 -9.38 -9.95 -20.96
CA THR A 7 -9.51 -10.81 -22.16
C THR A 7 -9.90 -12.21 -21.72
N ILE A 8 -10.98 -12.73 -22.30
CA ILE A 8 -11.50 -14.08 -22.05
C ILE A 8 -11.56 -14.78 -23.41
N GLY A 9 -10.71 -15.77 -23.62
CA GLY A 9 -10.52 -16.37 -24.94
C GLY A 9 -10.01 -15.33 -25.94
N ASP A 10 -10.73 -15.12 -27.04
CA ASP A 10 -10.38 -14.16 -28.11
C ASP A 10 -11.10 -12.81 -27.97
N GLN A 11 -11.86 -12.60 -26.90
CA GLN A 11 -12.63 -11.38 -26.71
C GLN A 11 -12.09 -10.54 -25.57
N THR A 12 -11.94 -9.23 -25.79
CA THR A 12 -11.54 -8.25 -24.81
C THR A 12 -12.75 -7.41 -24.37
N PHE A 13 -12.95 -7.34 -23.05
CA PHE A 13 -14.04 -6.59 -22.42
C PHE A 13 -13.44 -5.41 -21.65
N LEU A 14 -13.98 -4.22 -21.87
CA LEU A 14 -13.66 -3.05 -21.04
C LEU A 14 -14.32 -3.20 -19.67
N LEU A 15 -13.59 -2.86 -18.61
CA LEU A 15 -14.11 -2.83 -17.26
C LEU A 15 -14.84 -1.51 -17.00
N PRO A 16 -15.96 -1.53 -16.28
CA PRO A 16 -16.62 -0.28 -15.88
C PRO A 16 -15.74 0.55 -14.95
N SER A 17 -15.85 1.88 -15.03
CA SER A 17 -15.14 2.78 -14.09
C SER A 17 -16.14 3.27 -13.01
N PRO A 18 -15.75 3.30 -11.74
CA PRO A 18 -14.48 2.83 -11.17
C PRO A 18 -14.43 1.31 -11.04
N PHE A 19 -13.24 0.72 -11.21
CA PHE A 19 -12.97 -0.70 -11.02
C PHE A 19 -11.93 -0.87 -9.91
N LEU A 20 -12.25 -1.69 -8.92
CA LEU A 20 -11.38 -1.97 -7.78
C LEU A 20 -11.19 -3.48 -7.62
N VAL A 21 -9.96 -3.90 -7.39
CA VAL A 21 -9.61 -5.29 -7.05
C VAL A 21 -9.20 -5.34 -5.58
N LEU A 22 -9.94 -6.10 -4.80
CA LEU A 22 -9.60 -6.44 -3.42
C LEU A 22 -9.30 -7.93 -3.37
N ALA A 23 -8.17 -8.28 -2.75
CA ALA A 23 -7.77 -9.65 -2.48
C ALA A 23 -7.43 -9.79 -1.00
N THR A 24 -7.79 -10.90 -0.38
CA THR A 24 -7.45 -11.22 1.00
C THR A 24 -6.47 -12.38 1.03
N GLN A 25 -5.52 -12.32 1.93
CA GLN A 25 -4.62 -13.43 2.27
C GLN A 25 -4.84 -13.78 3.74
N ASN A 26 -5.04 -15.08 4.03
CA ASN A 26 -5.07 -15.55 5.40
C ASN A 26 -3.72 -16.22 5.71
N PRO A 27 -2.88 -15.63 6.58
CA PRO A 27 -1.56 -16.19 6.89
C PRO A 27 -1.64 -17.57 7.58
N ILE A 28 -2.78 -17.89 8.21
CA ILE A 28 -2.97 -19.15 8.94
C ILE A 28 -3.26 -20.32 7.99
N GLU A 29 -3.85 -20.06 6.83
CA GLU A 29 -4.29 -21.09 5.86
C GLU A 29 -3.27 -21.30 4.72
N GLN A 30 -2.01 -20.94 4.87
CA GLN A 30 -1.00 -21.07 3.82
C GLN A 30 -0.50 -22.50 3.58
N GLU A 31 -0.83 -23.47 4.43
CA GLU A 31 -0.51 -24.87 4.15
C GLU A 31 -1.34 -25.39 2.97
N GLY A 32 -0.70 -25.52 1.80
CA GLY A 32 -1.29 -26.09 0.58
C GLY A 32 -1.80 -25.10 -0.46
N THR A 33 -1.68 -23.79 -0.25
CA THR A 33 -2.00 -22.79 -1.28
C THR A 33 -0.74 -22.24 -1.92
N TYR A 34 -0.75 -22.06 -3.26
CA TYR A 34 0.33 -21.37 -3.97
C TYR A 34 0.22 -19.87 -3.68
N SER A 35 1.28 -19.27 -3.13
CA SER A 35 1.38 -17.81 -3.04
C SER A 35 1.31 -17.19 -4.44
N LEU A 36 0.69 -16.02 -4.55
CA LEU A 36 0.74 -15.26 -5.80
C LEU A 36 2.20 -14.93 -6.13
N PRO A 37 2.64 -15.09 -7.40
CA PRO A 37 3.96 -14.65 -7.81
C PRO A 37 4.19 -13.17 -7.47
N GLU A 38 5.40 -12.82 -7.05
CA GLU A 38 5.78 -11.46 -6.63
C GLU A 38 5.42 -10.39 -7.65
N ALA A 39 5.62 -10.68 -8.94
CA ALA A 39 5.25 -9.78 -10.03
C ALA A 39 3.74 -9.48 -10.10
N GLN A 40 2.89 -10.36 -9.57
CA GLN A 40 1.45 -10.15 -9.48
C GLN A 40 1.09 -9.37 -8.21
N VAL A 41 1.77 -9.63 -7.11
CA VAL A 41 1.59 -8.90 -5.83
C VAL A 41 2.04 -7.44 -5.97
N ASP A 42 3.14 -7.17 -6.69
CA ASP A 42 3.64 -5.81 -6.98
C ASP A 42 2.61 -4.92 -7.73
N ARG A 43 1.62 -5.52 -8.41
CA ARG A 43 0.56 -4.79 -9.11
C ARG A 43 -0.52 -4.22 -8.18
N PHE A 44 -0.65 -4.72 -6.95
CA PHE A 44 -1.55 -4.16 -5.95
C PHE A 44 -0.94 -2.88 -5.37
N MET A 45 -1.76 -1.84 -5.27
CA MET A 45 -1.27 -0.55 -4.77
C MET A 45 -0.86 -0.62 -3.29
N LEU A 46 -1.66 -1.26 -2.47
CA LEU A 46 -1.50 -1.34 -1.02
C LEU A 46 -1.61 -2.78 -0.53
N LYS A 47 -0.84 -3.12 0.51
CA LYS A 47 -1.03 -4.29 1.37
C LYS A 47 -1.32 -3.80 2.78
N VAL A 48 -2.58 -3.84 3.17
CA VAL A 48 -3.03 -3.41 4.49
C VAL A 48 -3.02 -4.60 5.44
N LEU A 49 -2.41 -4.44 6.61
CA LEU A 49 -2.46 -5.43 7.68
C LEU A 49 -3.71 -5.19 8.53
N ILE A 50 -4.39 -6.27 8.86
CA ILE A 50 -5.57 -6.25 9.73
C ILE A 50 -5.29 -7.17 10.90
N ASP A 51 -5.18 -6.60 12.08
CA ASP A 51 -4.99 -7.33 13.32
C ASP A 51 -6.30 -7.76 13.95
N TYR A 52 -6.21 -8.63 14.95
CA TYR A 52 -7.36 -8.98 15.75
C TYR A 52 -7.94 -7.76 16.47
N PRO A 53 -9.27 -7.69 16.60
CA PRO A 53 -9.91 -6.62 17.35
C PRO A 53 -9.49 -6.67 18.83
N ASP A 54 -9.39 -5.52 19.46
CA ASP A 54 -9.21 -5.44 20.90
C ASP A 54 -10.49 -5.86 21.66
N LYS A 55 -10.39 -6.05 22.97
CA LYS A 55 -11.52 -6.51 23.82
C LYS A 55 -12.75 -5.60 23.72
N THR A 56 -12.55 -4.31 23.53
CA THR A 56 -13.64 -3.32 23.40
C THR A 56 -14.35 -3.47 22.07
N GLN A 57 -13.56 -3.61 21.02
CA GLN A 57 -14.04 -3.84 19.65
C GLN A 57 -14.76 -5.19 19.55
N GLU A 58 -14.23 -6.25 20.17
CA GLU A 58 -14.92 -7.56 20.21
C GLU A 58 -16.29 -7.46 20.91
N LEU A 59 -16.37 -6.71 22.00
CA LEU A 59 -17.65 -6.49 22.68
C LEU A 59 -18.64 -5.73 21.79
N GLU A 60 -18.18 -4.76 21.01
CA GLU A 60 -19.05 -4.07 20.05
C GLU A 60 -19.48 -5.00 18.90
N ILE A 61 -18.58 -5.82 18.38
CA ILE A 61 -18.91 -6.83 17.36
C ILE A 61 -19.96 -7.81 17.87
N LEU A 62 -19.80 -8.29 19.10
CA LEU A 62 -20.76 -9.17 19.76
C LEU A 62 -22.15 -8.50 19.86
N LYS A 63 -22.21 -7.26 20.35
CA LYS A 63 -23.45 -6.50 20.49
C LYS A 63 -24.16 -6.30 19.15
N LYS A 64 -23.41 -5.88 18.12
CA LYS A 64 -23.96 -5.59 16.79
C LYS A 64 -24.45 -6.85 16.05
N ASN A 65 -23.70 -7.94 16.14
CA ASN A 65 -24.00 -9.13 15.33
C ASN A 65 -24.87 -10.18 16.02
N SER A 66 -24.89 -10.20 17.37
CA SER A 66 -25.63 -11.21 18.11
C SER A 66 -26.92 -10.67 18.74
N PHE A 67 -27.01 -9.37 19.01
CA PHE A 67 -28.14 -8.79 19.76
C PHE A 67 -28.90 -7.69 18.99
N GLN A 68 -28.37 -7.22 17.86
CA GLN A 68 -29.01 -6.19 17.04
C GLN A 68 -29.30 -6.74 15.63
N LYS A 69 -30.40 -6.32 15.03
CA LYS A 69 -30.61 -6.58 13.60
C LYS A 69 -29.68 -5.67 12.81
N PRO A 70 -28.92 -6.21 11.82
CA PRO A 70 -28.06 -5.39 11.00
C PRO A 70 -28.89 -4.34 10.24
N GLU A 71 -28.51 -3.08 10.40
CA GLU A 71 -29.12 -2.01 9.59
C GLU A 71 -28.56 -2.08 8.15
N PRO A 72 -29.40 -1.83 7.13
CA PRO A 72 -28.91 -1.80 5.76
C PRO A 72 -27.93 -0.64 5.56
N ILE A 73 -26.78 -0.94 4.97
CA ILE A 73 -25.75 0.05 4.63
C ILE A 73 -26.31 0.95 3.52
N LYS A 74 -26.26 2.27 3.72
CA LYS A 74 -26.65 3.27 2.72
C LYS A 74 -25.41 3.80 2.01
N ALA A 75 -25.51 4.04 0.70
CA ALA A 75 -24.46 4.71 -0.06
C ALA A 75 -24.26 6.14 0.48
N VAL A 76 -23.02 6.50 0.78
CA VAL A 76 -22.62 7.84 1.26
C VAL A 76 -22.17 8.72 0.10
N ILE A 77 -21.55 8.12 -0.93
CA ILE A 77 -21.11 8.77 -2.16
C ILE A 77 -21.52 7.93 -3.38
N ASN A 78 -21.59 8.55 -4.54
CA ASN A 78 -21.83 7.86 -5.81
C ASN A 78 -20.57 7.81 -6.69
N CYS A 79 -20.61 7.08 -7.80
CA CYS A 79 -19.46 6.92 -8.71
C CYS A 79 -19.02 8.25 -9.37
N GLU A 80 -19.94 9.17 -9.62
CA GLU A 80 -19.64 10.49 -10.20
C GLU A 80 -18.83 11.35 -9.21
N GLN A 81 -19.26 11.34 -7.93
CA GLN A 81 -18.53 12.02 -6.86
C GLN A 81 -17.15 11.43 -6.67
N LEU A 82 -17.01 10.10 -6.77
CA LEU A 82 -15.69 9.45 -6.67
C LEU A 82 -14.77 9.84 -7.83
N ALA A 83 -15.30 9.93 -9.05
CA ALA A 83 -14.54 10.40 -10.21
C ALA A 83 -14.05 11.85 -10.02
N LEU A 84 -14.94 12.75 -9.55
CA LEU A 84 -14.58 14.13 -9.26
C LEU A 84 -13.51 14.24 -8.17
N MET A 85 -13.58 13.41 -7.11
CA MET A 85 -12.52 13.34 -6.10
C MET A 85 -11.18 12.93 -6.72
N GLY A 86 -11.17 11.98 -7.67
CA GLY A 86 -9.97 11.58 -8.41
C GLY A 86 -9.34 12.77 -9.15
N GLU A 87 -10.13 13.56 -9.85
CA GLU A 87 -9.66 14.76 -10.56
C GLU A 87 -9.07 15.81 -9.58
N LEU A 88 -9.66 15.99 -8.41
CA LEU A 88 -9.14 16.89 -7.38
C LEU A 88 -7.84 16.38 -6.78
N ILE A 89 -7.71 15.07 -6.55
CA ILE A 89 -6.49 14.45 -6.04
C ILE A 89 -5.34 14.62 -7.04
N ASP A 90 -5.61 14.55 -8.34
CA ASP A 90 -4.59 14.75 -9.36
C ASP A 90 -4.04 16.19 -9.40
N GLN A 91 -4.81 17.18 -8.92
CA GLN A 91 -4.40 18.57 -8.80
C GLN A 91 -3.58 18.88 -7.54
N ILE A 92 -3.45 17.93 -6.59
CA ILE A 92 -2.68 18.14 -5.38
C ILE A 92 -1.20 18.34 -5.72
N TYR A 93 -0.65 19.44 -5.25
CA TYR A 93 0.71 19.85 -5.54
C TYR A 93 1.74 18.92 -4.88
N VAL A 94 2.77 18.57 -5.63
CA VAL A 94 3.93 17.79 -5.19
C VAL A 94 5.18 18.56 -5.53
N ASP A 95 5.92 19.01 -4.52
CA ASP A 95 7.19 19.71 -4.69
C ASP A 95 8.25 18.80 -5.33
N GLU A 96 9.17 19.36 -6.12
CA GLU A 96 10.24 18.58 -6.78
C GLU A 96 11.12 17.84 -5.76
N LYS A 97 11.46 18.49 -4.65
CA LYS A 97 12.25 17.84 -3.58
C LYS A 97 11.53 16.65 -2.96
N LEU A 98 10.20 16.68 -2.86
CA LEU A 98 9.42 15.54 -2.40
C LEU A 98 9.37 14.41 -3.44
N LYS A 99 9.41 14.73 -4.72
CA LYS A 99 9.54 13.71 -5.78
C LYS A 99 10.90 13.03 -5.70
N GLU A 100 11.98 13.79 -5.51
CA GLU A 100 13.33 13.28 -5.30
C GLU A 100 13.36 12.40 -4.04
N TYR A 101 12.80 12.86 -2.92
CA TYR A 101 12.70 12.09 -1.69
C TYR A 101 11.96 10.75 -1.87
N ILE A 102 10.83 10.72 -2.59
CA ILE A 102 10.13 9.47 -2.92
C ILE A 102 11.02 8.52 -3.73
N VAL A 103 11.78 9.05 -4.69
CA VAL A 103 12.73 8.26 -5.49
C VAL A 103 13.84 7.72 -4.61
N ASP A 104 14.42 8.53 -3.73
CA ASP A 104 15.48 8.13 -2.81
C ASP A 104 15.02 7.03 -1.84
N LEU A 105 13.81 7.15 -1.29
CA LEU A 105 13.20 6.11 -0.47
C LEU A 105 13.13 4.76 -1.21
N VAL A 106 12.71 4.75 -2.46
CA VAL A 106 12.63 3.50 -3.24
C VAL A 106 14.02 3.00 -3.63
N PHE A 107 14.95 3.89 -3.96
CA PHE A 107 16.35 3.53 -4.28
C PHE A 107 17.09 2.99 -3.06
N SER A 108 16.82 3.47 -1.85
CA SER A 108 17.43 2.97 -0.62
C SER A 108 17.11 1.50 -0.37
N THR A 109 15.96 1.00 -0.84
CA THR A 109 15.65 -0.45 -0.77
C THR A 109 16.49 -1.30 -1.72
N ARG A 110 17.08 -0.72 -2.77
CA ARG A 110 17.90 -1.42 -3.78
C ARG A 110 19.40 -1.25 -3.55
N GLN A 111 19.80 -0.17 -2.90
CA GLN A 111 21.17 0.22 -2.66
C GLN A 111 21.32 0.81 -1.24
N PRO A 112 20.97 0.04 -0.19
CA PRO A 112 20.89 0.55 1.18
C PRO A 112 22.22 1.14 1.67
N GLU A 113 23.34 0.59 1.24
CA GLU A 113 24.68 1.05 1.61
C GLU A 113 24.97 2.50 1.18
N LYS A 114 24.34 2.99 0.09
CA LYS A 114 24.49 4.38 -0.36
C LYS A 114 23.77 5.39 0.54
N TYR A 115 22.81 4.91 1.30
CA TYR A 115 22.02 5.70 2.26
C TYR A 115 22.46 5.45 3.71
N GLY A 116 23.61 4.76 3.90
CA GLY A 116 24.16 4.47 5.23
C GLY A 116 23.37 3.43 6.02
N MET A 117 22.55 2.62 5.35
CA MET A 117 21.73 1.57 5.96
C MET A 117 22.50 0.24 5.99
N ASP A 118 22.63 -0.35 7.16
CA ASP A 118 23.24 -1.68 7.35
C ASP A 118 22.17 -2.79 7.35
N VAL A 119 21.32 -2.78 6.33
CA VAL A 119 20.23 -3.75 6.17
C VAL A 119 20.31 -4.51 4.83
N GLY A 120 21.38 -4.29 4.07
CA GLY A 120 21.51 -4.86 2.72
C GLY A 120 21.48 -6.39 2.70
N GLN A 121 22.00 -7.06 3.73
CA GLN A 121 21.97 -8.51 3.88
C GLN A 121 20.53 -9.06 4.07
N TYR A 122 19.60 -8.25 4.53
CA TYR A 122 18.22 -8.66 4.79
C TYR A 122 17.27 -8.45 3.60
N ILE A 123 17.76 -7.81 2.53
CA ILE A 123 16.96 -7.51 1.32
C ILE A 123 17.47 -8.38 0.16
N GLU A 124 16.66 -9.33 -0.28
CA GLU A 124 16.93 -10.10 -1.49
C GLU A 124 16.59 -9.27 -2.74
N PHE A 125 15.40 -8.65 -2.78
CA PHE A 125 15.01 -7.72 -3.85
C PHE A 125 14.35 -6.46 -3.26
N GLY A 126 14.85 -5.30 -3.66
CA GLY A 126 14.26 -4.00 -3.35
C GLY A 126 13.04 -3.68 -4.21
N ALA A 127 12.28 -2.66 -3.80
CA ALA A 127 11.01 -2.29 -4.42
C ALA A 127 11.15 -1.85 -5.89
N SER A 128 10.17 -2.20 -6.72
CA SER A 128 10.10 -1.86 -8.15
C SER A 128 9.79 -0.36 -8.37
N PRO A 129 9.95 0.18 -9.61
CA PRO A 129 9.52 1.55 -9.94
C PRO A 129 8.03 1.83 -9.70
N ARG A 130 7.17 0.80 -9.63
CA ARG A 130 5.77 0.95 -9.23
C ARG A 130 5.63 1.53 -7.82
N ALA A 131 6.54 1.21 -6.93
CA ALA A 131 6.57 1.77 -5.58
C ALA A 131 6.63 3.30 -5.60
N THR A 132 7.51 3.88 -6.43
CA THR A 132 7.64 5.34 -6.58
C THR A 132 6.31 5.97 -7.03
N ILE A 133 5.65 5.36 -8.02
CA ILE A 133 4.36 5.84 -8.54
C ILE A 133 3.27 5.73 -7.48
N PHE A 134 3.20 4.60 -6.78
CA PHE A 134 2.15 4.35 -5.78
C PHE A 134 2.36 5.16 -4.50
N LEU A 135 3.60 5.41 -4.07
CA LEU A 135 3.88 6.34 -2.97
C LEU A 135 3.38 7.74 -3.28
N ALA A 136 3.68 8.27 -4.47
CA ALA A 136 3.22 9.59 -4.88
C ALA A 136 1.68 9.67 -4.94
N LYS A 137 1.02 8.65 -5.49
CA LYS A 137 -0.44 8.59 -5.57
C LYS A 137 -1.09 8.48 -4.18
N ALA A 138 -0.61 7.57 -3.33
CA ALA A 138 -1.14 7.36 -1.99
C ALA A 138 -0.93 8.59 -1.09
N ALA A 139 0.23 9.26 -1.17
CA ALA A 139 0.50 10.49 -0.44
C ALA A 139 -0.45 11.64 -0.85
N ARG A 140 -0.79 11.76 -2.15
CA ARG A 140 -1.82 12.73 -2.60
C ARG A 140 -3.19 12.43 -2.00
N VAL A 141 -3.60 11.15 -1.98
CA VAL A 141 -4.87 10.75 -1.36
C VAL A 141 -4.87 11.09 0.12
N ASN A 142 -3.76 10.81 0.84
CA ASN A 142 -3.66 11.15 2.26
C ASN A 142 -3.74 12.65 2.52
N ALA A 143 -3.11 13.49 1.69
CA ALA A 143 -3.21 14.94 1.76
C ALA A 143 -4.65 15.42 1.50
N PHE A 144 -5.32 14.87 0.49
CA PHE A 144 -6.73 15.15 0.18
C PHE A 144 -7.65 14.83 1.36
N LEU A 145 -7.54 13.64 1.94
CA LEU A 145 -8.32 13.23 3.11
C LEU A 145 -8.02 14.09 4.35
N SER A 146 -6.83 14.71 4.39
CA SER A 146 -6.42 15.68 5.41
C SER A 146 -6.81 17.13 5.07
N ASN A 147 -7.64 17.35 4.04
CA ASN A 147 -8.07 18.66 3.53
C ASN A 147 -6.90 19.59 3.16
N ARG A 148 -5.84 19.06 2.56
CA ARG A 148 -4.66 19.81 2.10
C ARG A 148 -4.51 19.69 0.58
N ALA A 149 -4.10 20.79 -0.08
CA ALA A 149 -3.86 20.85 -1.51
C ALA A 149 -2.38 20.57 -1.90
N TYR A 150 -1.57 20.11 -0.96
CA TYR A 150 -0.16 19.74 -1.16
C TYR A 150 0.22 18.57 -0.24
N ILE A 151 1.20 17.79 -0.66
CA ILE A 151 1.76 16.72 0.15
C ILE A 151 2.89 17.22 1.05
N THR A 152 3.12 16.47 2.14
CA THR A 152 4.23 16.65 3.07
C THR A 152 5.03 15.36 3.19
N PRO A 153 6.27 15.36 3.71
CA PRO A 153 7.00 14.13 4.01
C PRO A 153 6.21 13.16 4.90
N GLN A 154 5.40 13.69 5.82
CA GLN A 154 4.58 12.88 6.72
C GLN A 154 3.52 12.07 5.98
N ASP A 155 2.94 12.60 4.88
CA ASP A 155 1.99 11.85 4.07
C ASP A 155 2.63 10.62 3.44
N ILE A 156 3.89 10.77 2.98
CA ILE A 156 4.68 9.67 2.40
C ILE A 156 4.99 8.61 3.48
N LYS A 157 5.39 9.06 4.68
CA LYS A 157 5.69 8.16 5.81
C LYS A 157 4.46 7.37 6.28
N ILE A 158 3.28 8.00 6.31
CA ILE A 158 2.03 7.35 6.71
C ILE A 158 1.63 6.21 5.75
N VAL A 159 1.70 6.45 4.44
CA VAL A 159 1.28 5.45 3.45
C VAL A 159 2.40 4.47 3.08
N GLY A 160 3.64 4.78 3.42
CA GLY A 160 4.83 4.05 3.02
C GLY A 160 4.81 2.57 3.40
N PRO A 161 4.51 2.18 4.64
CA PRO A 161 4.46 0.77 5.02
C PRO A 161 3.47 -0.03 4.15
N ASP A 162 2.26 0.50 3.92
CA ASP A 162 1.24 -0.19 3.14
C ASP A 162 1.60 -0.30 1.65
N VAL A 163 2.37 0.66 1.12
CA VAL A 163 2.85 0.62 -0.27
C VAL A 163 4.06 -0.29 -0.44
N LEU A 164 4.97 -0.36 0.54
CA LEU A 164 6.30 -0.96 0.38
C LEU A 164 6.41 -2.38 0.91
N ARG A 165 5.65 -2.77 1.96
CA ARG A 165 5.88 -4.04 2.67
C ARG A 165 5.76 -5.29 1.80
N HIS A 166 5.00 -5.26 0.72
CA HIS A 166 4.85 -6.38 -0.21
C HIS A 166 5.75 -6.26 -1.44
N ARG A 167 6.65 -5.28 -1.47
CA ARG A 167 7.57 -4.98 -2.56
C ARG A 167 9.03 -5.14 -2.18
N ILE A 168 9.30 -5.22 -0.89
CA ILE A 168 10.62 -5.53 -0.35
C ILE A 168 10.62 -7.02 -0.05
N ILE A 169 11.40 -7.78 -0.82
CA ILE A 169 11.54 -9.22 -0.63
C ILE A 169 12.71 -9.44 0.33
N LEU A 170 12.42 -10.12 1.41
CA LEU A 170 13.40 -10.40 2.45
C LEU A 170 14.27 -11.60 2.09
N SER A 171 15.51 -11.59 2.57
CA SER A 171 16.45 -12.71 2.44
C SER A 171 16.15 -13.80 3.51
N PHE A 172 16.77 -14.96 3.37
CA PHE A 172 16.70 -16.03 4.38
C PHE A 172 17.33 -15.60 5.72
N GLU A 173 18.32 -14.73 5.67
CA GLU A 173 18.97 -14.16 6.86
C GLU A 173 17.99 -13.31 7.65
N ALA A 174 17.14 -12.52 6.98
CA ALA A 174 16.10 -11.74 7.63
C ALA A 174 15.08 -12.65 8.33
N GLU A 175 14.63 -13.73 7.66
CA GLU A 175 13.72 -14.70 8.26
C GLU A 175 14.33 -15.41 9.48
N ALA A 176 15.63 -15.72 9.44
CA ALA A 176 16.34 -16.37 10.55
C ALA A 176 16.50 -15.45 11.78
N GLU A 177 16.47 -14.14 11.59
CA GLU A 177 16.59 -13.13 12.64
C GLU A 177 15.26 -12.47 13.00
N ASP A 178 14.12 -13.02 12.51
CA ASP A 178 12.75 -12.51 12.74
C ASP A 178 12.56 -11.05 12.28
N ILE A 179 13.34 -10.58 11.29
CA ILE A 179 13.23 -9.23 10.72
C ILE A 179 12.08 -9.20 9.73
N VAL A 180 11.20 -8.21 9.87
CA VAL A 180 10.05 -8.02 8.96
C VAL A 180 10.27 -6.83 8.01
N SER A 181 9.52 -6.80 6.92
CA SER A 181 9.62 -5.71 5.94
C SER A 181 9.39 -4.32 6.55
N ASP A 182 8.54 -4.22 7.58
CA ASP A 182 8.24 -2.95 8.25
C ASP A 182 9.45 -2.41 9.04
N ASP A 183 10.36 -3.27 9.55
CA ASP A 183 11.61 -2.86 10.20
C ASP A 183 12.57 -2.22 9.20
N ILE A 184 12.67 -2.81 8.00
CA ILE A 184 13.45 -2.26 6.89
C ILE A 184 12.89 -0.89 6.47
N ILE A 185 11.58 -0.77 6.34
CA ILE A 185 10.89 0.47 5.97
C ILE A 185 11.12 1.55 7.03
N GLN A 186 11.09 1.20 8.31
CA GLN A 186 11.39 2.15 9.39
C GLN A 186 12.85 2.64 9.30
N THR A 187 13.80 1.72 9.13
CA THR A 187 15.21 2.06 8.93
C THR A 187 15.42 2.98 7.73
N MET A 188 14.73 2.72 6.63
CA MET A 188 14.75 3.57 5.44
C MET A 188 14.24 4.99 5.74
N PHE A 189 13.12 5.14 6.45
CA PHE A 189 12.59 6.46 6.82
C PHE A 189 13.47 7.24 7.79
N ASP A 190 14.29 6.54 8.58
CA ASP A 190 15.20 7.15 9.53
C ASP A 190 16.54 7.55 8.89
N SER A 191 16.93 6.87 7.81
CA SER A 191 18.22 7.06 7.12
C SER A 191 18.16 8.03 5.94
N VAL A 192 17.05 8.06 5.20
CA VAL A 192 16.90 8.94 4.04
C VAL A 192 16.55 10.36 4.50
N GLU A 193 17.36 11.32 4.09
CA GLU A 193 17.21 12.73 4.46
C GLU A 193 15.86 13.31 3.98
N VAL A 194 15.15 13.95 4.90
CA VAL A 194 13.88 14.62 4.61
C VAL A 194 14.15 16.01 4.07
N PRO A 195 13.60 16.43 2.93
CA PRO A 195 13.84 17.73 2.32
C PRO A 195 13.26 18.91 3.10
#